data_0000b4f35a30c363224c2390624185a9
#
_entry.id   0000b4f35a30c363224c2390624185a9
#
_cell.length_a   1.000
_cell.length_b   1.000
_cell.length_c   1.000
_cell.angle_alpha   90.00
_cell.angle_beta   90.00
_cell.angle_gamma   90.00
#
_symmetry.space_group_name_H-M   'P 1'
#
loop_
_entity.id
_entity.type
_entity.pdbx_description
1 polymer ?
#
loop_
_entity_poly.entity_id
_entity_poly.type
_entity_poly.pdbx_seq_one_letter_code
_entity_poly.pdbx_strand_id
1 'polypeptide(L)'
;MTLEEESRLSFYRELTVLDEKKNIVLVQDIRNSELCVKKTLDIYSHDVYEQLASVRIEGVPAVKECVADDGKLIVVEEYVQGRSLKQVLDEQGLLNAEQAYDIAVQLVDILVRLHQLEPAIVHRDIKPSNIIIEKNGHVNLIDFNAARHVNADKNEDTRMLGTVYFLSLIHISE
;
A
#
# COMPACT_ATOMS: atom_id res chain seq x y z
N MET A 1 14.51 3.09 -17.94
CA MET A 1 15.35 3.15 -16.71
C MET A 1 16.70 3.74 -17.05
N THR A 2 17.22 4.66 -16.24
CA THR A 2 18.56 5.24 -16.35
C THR A 2 19.61 4.36 -15.65
N LEU A 3 20.90 4.55 -15.95
CA LEU A 3 21.99 3.82 -15.27
C LEU A 3 22.03 4.10 -13.76
N GLU A 4 21.62 5.29 -13.33
CA GLU A 4 21.56 5.65 -11.92
C GLU A 4 20.42 4.90 -11.20
N GLU A 5 19.25 4.83 -11.82
CA GLU A 5 18.11 4.06 -11.29
C GLU A 5 18.43 2.56 -11.22
N GLU A 6 19.07 2.01 -12.24
CA GLU A 6 19.53 0.63 -12.27
C GLU A 6 20.54 0.36 -11.14
N SER A 7 21.50 1.26 -10.94
CA SER A 7 22.47 1.18 -9.84
C SER A 7 21.77 1.20 -8.47
N ARG A 8 20.76 2.07 -8.25
CA ARG A 8 20.01 2.11 -6.99
C ARG A 8 19.24 0.81 -6.74
N LEU A 9 18.58 0.26 -7.75
CA LEU A 9 17.85 -1.00 -7.63
C LEU A 9 18.77 -2.20 -7.40
N SER A 10 20.03 -2.17 -7.85
CA SER A 10 21.01 -3.24 -7.65
C SER A 10 21.37 -3.49 -6.17
N PHE A 11 21.11 -2.52 -5.29
CA PHE A 11 21.32 -2.69 -3.84
C PHE A 11 20.28 -3.56 -3.17
N TYR A 12 19.18 -3.92 -3.86
CA TYR A 12 18.10 -4.73 -3.29
C TYR A 12 18.20 -6.17 -3.77
N ARG A 13 18.83 -7.02 -2.93
CA ARG A 13 18.99 -8.45 -3.22
C ARG A 13 17.67 -9.19 -2.99
N GLU A 14 17.19 -9.91 -3.98
CA GLU A 14 15.99 -10.74 -3.87
C GLU A 14 16.23 -11.93 -2.93
N LEU A 15 15.27 -12.16 -2.03
CA LEU A 15 15.31 -13.24 -1.05
C LEU A 15 14.27 -14.32 -1.37
N THR A 16 13.00 -13.94 -1.55
CA THR A 16 11.91 -14.87 -1.84
C THR A 16 10.74 -14.17 -2.51
N VAL A 17 10.00 -14.90 -3.33
CA VAL A 17 8.76 -14.42 -3.93
C VAL A 17 7.64 -14.51 -2.90
N LEU A 18 6.95 -13.39 -2.64
CA LEU A 18 5.80 -13.32 -1.74
C LEU A 18 4.48 -13.57 -2.48
N ASP A 19 4.36 -13.07 -3.72
CA ASP A 19 3.19 -13.27 -4.58
C ASP A 19 3.62 -13.21 -6.05
N GLU A 20 3.63 -14.38 -6.72
CA GLU A 20 4.00 -14.48 -8.14
C GLU A 20 3.01 -13.74 -9.06
N LYS A 21 1.71 -13.82 -8.75
CA LYS A 21 0.66 -13.21 -9.60
C LYS A 21 0.72 -11.69 -9.59
N LYS A 22 1.19 -11.13 -8.49
CA LYS A 22 1.32 -9.67 -8.29
C LYS A 22 2.75 -9.17 -8.50
N ASN A 23 3.70 -10.04 -8.87
CA ASN A 23 5.12 -9.71 -8.96
C ASN A 23 5.65 -9.02 -7.69
N ILE A 24 5.38 -9.63 -6.52
CA ILE A 24 5.83 -9.11 -5.21
C ILE A 24 6.94 -10.00 -4.67
N VAL A 25 8.08 -9.39 -4.39
CA VAL A 25 9.30 -10.08 -3.94
C VAL A 25 9.80 -9.44 -2.64
N LEU A 26 10.16 -10.28 -1.65
CA LEU A 26 10.89 -9.82 -0.49
C LEU A 26 12.36 -9.61 -0.90
N VAL A 27 12.87 -8.44 -0.61
CA VAL A 27 14.26 -8.07 -0.92
C VAL A 27 14.97 -7.57 0.33
N GLN A 28 16.28 -7.60 0.33
CA GLN A 28 17.11 -7.01 1.36
C GLN A 28 17.98 -5.91 0.78
N ASP A 29 17.92 -4.73 1.38
CA ASP A 29 18.88 -3.67 1.10
C ASP A 29 20.25 -4.08 1.66
N ILE A 30 21.21 -4.34 0.79
CA ILE A 30 22.54 -4.82 1.18
C ILE A 30 23.40 -3.77 1.90
N ARG A 31 22.99 -2.49 1.87
CA ARG A 31 23.70 -1.38 2.52
C ARG A 31 23.46 -1.33 4.02
N ASN A 32 22.27 -1.71 4.48
CA ASN A 32 21.84 -1.61 5.87
C ASN A 32 21.15 -2.87 6.41
N SER A 33 21.00 -3.91 5.55
CA SER A 33 20.33 -5.17 5.86
C SER A 33 18.83 -5.05 6.14
N GLU A 34 18.18 -3.91 5.84
CA GLU A 34 16.74 -3.77 5.96
C GLU A 34 15.99 -4.69 5.00
N LEU A 35 14.86 -5.22 5.47
CA LEU A 35 13.93 -5.96 4.62
C LEU A 35 12.96 -4.99 3.94
N CYS A 36 12.79 -5.18 2.64
CA CYS A 36 11.90 -4.38 1.81
C CYS A 36 11.03 -5.29 0.93
N VAL A 37 9.97 -4.72 0.39
CA VAL A 37 9.13 -5.36 -0.62
C VAL A 37 9.36 -4.66 -1.94
N LYS A 38 9.77 -5.43 -2.97
CA LYS A 38 9.85 -4.96 -4.36
C LYS A 38 8.61 -5.41 -5.11
N LYS A 39 7.94 -4.48 -5.78
CA LYS A 39 6.76 -4.70 -6.61
C LYS A 39 7.03 -4.22 -8.03
N THR A 40 6.49 -4.93 -9.02
CA THR A 40 6.48 -4.47 -10.41
C THR A 40 5.02 -4.32 -10.85
N LEU A 41 4.58 -3.10 -11.08
CA LEU A 41 3.19 -2.72 -11.26
C LEU A 41 2.90 -2.40 -12.73
N ASP A 42 1.84 -2.99 -13.30
CA ASP A 42 1.31 -2.66 -14.62
C ASP A 42 0.24 -1.55 -14.56
N ILE A 43 -0.45 -1.42 -13.42
CA ILE A 43 -1.47 -0.38 -13.17
C ILE A 43 -1.06 0.39 -11.93
N TYR A 44 -0.83 1.69 -12.08
CA TYR A 44 -0.33 2.55 -11.02
C TYR A 44 -0.66 4.04 -11.26
N SER A 45 -0.40 4.88 -10.26
CA SER A 45 -0.27 6.33 -10.39
C SER A 45 1.15 6.70 -9.97
N HIS A 46 1.98 7.09 -10.93
CA HIS A 46 3.37 7.46 -10.67
C HIS A 46 3.46 8.59 -9.64
N ASP A 47 2.67 9.64 -9.85
CA ASP A 47 2.66 10.84 -9.00
C ASP A 47 2.30 10.52 -7.54
N VAL A 48 1.40 9.53 -7.30
CA VAL A 48 1.09 9.07 -5.94
C VAL A 48 2.30 8.42 -5.29
N TYR A 49 3.01 7.54 -6.01
CA TYR A 49 4.20 6.89 -5.46
C TYR A 49 5.36 7.85 -5.26
N GLU A 50 5.56 8.84 -6.14
CA GLU A 50 6.54 9.92 -5.94
C GLU A 50 6.21 10.74 -4.68
N GLN A 51 4.94 11.10 -4.48
CA GLN A 51 4.53 11.81 -3.27
C GLN A 51 4.75 10.95 -2.02
N LEU A 52 4.36 9.66 -2.03
CA LEU A 52 4.61 8.74 -0.91
C LEU A 52 6.10 8.55 -0.62
N ALA A 53 6.97 8.61 -1.64
CA ALA A 53 8.42 8.56 -1.46
C ALA A 53 8.99 9.82 -0.80
N SER A 54 8.30 10.96 -0.95
CA SER A 54 8.73 12.27 -0.41
C SER A 54 8.27 12.54 1.02
N VAL A 55 7.31 11.75 1.55
CA VAL A 55 6.71 11.96 2.87
C VAL A 55 6.83 10.71 3.74
N ARG A 56 6.77 10.90 5.07
CA ARG A 56 6.65 9.78 6.01
C ARG A 56 5.29 9.87 6.71
N ILE A 57 4.48 8.84 6.53
CA ILE A 57 3.14 8.74 7.15
C ILE A 57 3.16 7.50 8.05
N GLU A 58 2.83 7.69 9.32
CA GLU A 58 2.70 6.59 10.27
C GLU A 58 1.57 5.65 9.82
N GLY A 59 1.84 4.33 9.83
CA GLY A 59 0.91 3.32 9.33
C GLY A 59 0.90 3.16 7.79
N VAL A 60 1.82 3.83 7.07
CA VAL A 60 2.05 3.62 5.64
C VAL A 60 3.50 3.23 5.43
N PRO A 61 3.80 2.10 4.73
CA PRO A 61 5.17 1.70 4.42
C PRO A 61 5.92 2.80 3.67
N ALA A 62 7.14 3.12 4.10
CA ALA A 62 7.96 4.10 3.40
C ALA A 62 8.34 3.59 2.01
N VAL A 63 8.10 4.37 0.98
CA VAL A 63 8.60 4.11 -0.36
C VAL A 63 10.08 4.51 -0.41
N LYS A 64 10.94 3.55 -0.72
CA LYS A 64 12.41 3.71 -0.81
C LYS A 64 12.84 4.03 -2.23
N GLU A 65 12.25 3.37 -3.22
CA GLU A 65 12.51 3.57 -4.64
C GLU A 65 11.19 3.54 -5.42
N CYS A 66 11.13 4.39 -6.45
CA CYS A 66 10.03 4.46 -7.38
C CYS A 66 10.61 4.73 -8.77
N VAL A 67 10.61 3.72 -9.65
CA VAL A 67 11.29 3.78 -10.95
C VAL A 67 10.36 3.32 -12.06
N ALA A 68 10.12 4.18 -13.04
CA ALA A 68 9.38 3.81 -14.25
C ALA A 68 10.29 3.13 -15.27
N ASP A 69 9.89 1.95 -15.77
CA ASP A 69 10.62 1.19 -16.75
C ASP A 69 9.68 0.42 -17.68
N ASP A 70 9.78 0.65 -18.98
CA ASP A 70 9.02 -0.05 -20.03
C ASP A 70 7.49 -0.13 -19.74
N GLY A 71 6.89 0.98 -19.34
CA GLY A 71 5.47 1.08 -19.05
C GLY A 71 5.03 0.47 -17.73
N LYS A 72 5.96 -0.04 -16.92
CA LYS A 72 5.76 -0.55 -15.58
C LYS A 72 6.36 0.38 -14.53
N LEU A 73 5.91 0.23 -13.29
CA LEU A 73 6.51 0.92 -12.15
C LEU A 73 7.16 -0.11 -11.22
N ILE A 74 8.44 0.05 -10.98
CA ILE A 74 9.17 -0.71 -9.96
C ILE A 74 9.14 0.12 -8.68
N VAL A 75 8.54 -0.44 -7.64
CA VAL A 75 8.46 0.19 -6.32
C VAL A 75 9.20 -0.68 -5.31
N VAL A 76 10.05 -0.07 -4.51
CA VAL A 76 10.63 -0.71 -3.32
C VAL A 76 10.11 0.03 -2.10
N GLU A 77 9.45 -0.68 -1.22
CA GLU A 77 8.86 -0.13 0.01
C GLU A 77 9.29 -0.94 1.24
N GLU A 78 9.14 -0.34 2.40
CA GLU A 78 9.42 -0.97 3.69
C GLU A 78 8.62 -2.27 3.85
N TYR A 79 9.26 -3.33 4.32
CA TYR A 79 8.57 -4.57 4.69
C TYR A 79 7.92 -4.42 6.08
N VAL A 80 6.60 -4.47 6.13
CA VAL A 80 5.84 -4.45 7.38
C VAL A 80 5.73 -5.87 7.94
N GLN A 81 6.34 -6.11 9.09
CA GLN A 81 6.29 -7.40 9.76
C GLN A 81 5.02 -7.56 10.58
N GLY A 82 4.04 -8.29 10.05
CA GLY A 82 2.77 -8.50 10.73
C GLY A 82 1.91 -9.54 10.02
N ARG A 83 0.65 -9.61 10.45
CA ARG A 83 -0.39 -10.45 9.83
C ARG A 83 -1.45 -9.57 9.20
N SER A 84 -1.90 -9.93 8.01
CA SER A 84 -3.02 -9.20 7.44
C SER A 84 -4.28 -9.41 8.29
N LEU A 85 -5.13 -8.39 8.34
CA LEU A 85 -6.44 -8.52 8.98
C LEU A 85 -7.24 -9.69 8.39
N LYS A 86 -7.04 -9.98 7.09
CA LYS A 86 -7.64 -11.16 6.46
C LYS A 86 -7.18 -12.44 7.13
N GLN A 87 -5.87 -12.63 7.36
CA GLN A 87 -5.33 -13.81 8.05
C GLN A 87 -5.86 -13.92 9.49
N VAL A 88 -5.96 -12.79 10.19
CA VAL A 88 -6.54 -12.76 11.55
C VAL A 88 -8.00 -13.22 11.55
N LEU A 89 -8.82 -12.72 10.61
CA LEU A 89 -10.21 -13.11 10.46
C LEU A 89 -10.38 -14.57 10.02
N ASP A 90 -9.54 -15.06 9.11
CA ASP A 90 -9.59 -16.45 8.63
C ASP A 90 -9.29 -17.44 9.77
N GLU A 91 -8.43 -17.08 10.73
CA GLU A 91 -8.05 -17.94 11.86
C GLU A 91 -8.97 -17.81 13.07
N GLN A 92 -9.42 -16.59 13.39
CA GLN A 92 -10.18 -16.30 14.62
C GLN A 92 -11.70 -16.17 14.37
N GLY A 93 -12.10 -16.01 13.10
CA GLY A 93 -13.48 -15.74 12.70
C GLY A 93 -13.82 -14.25 12.86
N LEU A 94 -14.29 -13.85 14.03
CA LEU A 94 -14.72 -12.48 14.30
C LEU A 94 -13.75 -11.78 15.27
N LEU A 95 -13.55 -10.48 15.04
CA LEU A 95 -12.91 -9.60 16.03
C LEU A 95 -13.88 -9.34 17.19
N ASN A 96 -13.37 -9.20 18.39
CA ASN A 96 -14.16 -8.59 19.47
C ASN A 96 -14.31 -7.07 19.25
N ALA A 97 -15.21 -6.43 20.00
CA ALA A 97 -15.54 -5.02 19.81
C ALA A 97 -14.34 -4.09 20.06
N GLU A 98 -13.47 -4.42 21.02
CA GLU A 98 -12.28 -3.64 21.35
C GLU A 98 -11.25 -3.71 20.21
N GLN A 99 -10.93 -4.91 19.74
CA GLN A 99 -10.03 -5.11 18.60
C GLN A 99 -10.53 -4.38 17.34
N ALA A 100 -11.84 -4.50 17.05
CA ALA A 100 -12.42 -3.84 15.88
C ALA A 100 -12.33 -2.30 16.01
N TYR A 101 -12.58 -1.76 17.20
CA TYR A 101 -12.48 -0.33 17.49
C TYR A 101 -11.04 0.17 17.32
N ASP A 102 -10.07 -0.52 17.92
CA ASP A 102 -8.65 -0.11 17.88
C ASP A 102 -8.09 -0.10 16.45
N ILE A 103 -8.44 -1.13 15.65
CA ILE A 103 -8.05 -1.19 14.24
C ILE A 103 -8.73 -0.06 13.46
N ALA A 104 -10.02 0.19 13.69
CA ALA A 104 -10.77 1.22 12.97
C ALA A 104 -10.23 2.63 13.26
N VAL A 105 -9.91 2.94 14.51
CA VAL A 105 -9.35 4.26 14.90
C VAL A 105 -8.02 4.50 14.23
N GLN A 106 -7.09 3.52 14.28
CA GLN A 106 -5.79 3.65 13.63
C GLN A 106 -5.93 3.78 12.10
N LEU A 107 -6.83 3.01 11.47
CA LEU A 107 -7.06 3.10 10.03
C LEU A 107 -7.62 4.46 9.63
N VAL A 108 -8.56 5.02 10.41
CA VAL A 108 -9.11 6.36 10.17
C VAL A 108 -8.01 7.42 10.30
N ASP A 109 -7.11 7.32 11.28
CA ASP A 109 -5.98 8.25 11.43
C ASP A 109 -5.04 8.23 10.20
N ILE A 110 -4.70 7.04 9.70
CA ILE A 110 -3.93 6.88 8.46
C ILE A 110 -4.64 7.58 7.29
N LEU A 111 -5.96 7.35 7.13
CA LEU A 111 -6.73 7.95 6.04
C LEU A 111 -6.81 9.47 6.15
N VAL A 112 -6.98 10.01 7.36
CA VAL A 112 -6.97 11.46 7.61
C VAL A 112 -5.64 12.05 7.16
N ARG A 113 -4.50 11.44 7.50
CA ARG A 113 -3.16 11.90 7.09
C ARG A 113 -2.99 11.87 5.57
N LEU A 114 -3.46 10.81 4.89
CA LEU A 114 -3.42 10.71 3.42
C LEU A 114 -4.29 11.78 2.75
N HIS A 115 -5.49 12.06 3.31
CA HIS A 115 -6.41 13.06 2.79
C HIS A 115 -5.97 14.51 3.08
N GLN A 116 -5.09 14.73 4.05
CA GLN A 116 -4.51 16.03 4.35
C GLN A 116 -3.28 16.40 3.49
N LEU A 117 -2.79 15.46 2.68
CA LEU A 117 -1.73 15.77 1.72
C LEU A 117 -2.23 16.70 0.61
N GLU A 118 -1.31 17.40 -0.04
CA GLU A 118 -1.57 18.26 -1.20
C GLU A 118 -0.69 17.82 -2.39
N PRO A 119 -1.28 17.19 -3.39
CA PRO A 119 -2.69 16.76 -3.51
C PRO A 119 -3.05 15.61 -2.56
N ALA A 120 -4.32 15.55 -2.14
CA ALA A 120 -4.81 14.49 -1.27
C ALA A 120 -4.77 13.12 -1.97
N ILE A 121 -4.39 12.06 -1.25
CA ILE A 121 -4.35 10.68 -1.75
C ILE A 121 -5.55 9.91 -1.24
N VAL A 122 -6.33 9.30 -2.15
CA VAL A 122 -7.38 8.32 -1.84
C VAL A 122 -6.91 6.93 -2.19
N HIS A 123 -6.96 5.98 -1.23
CA HIS A 123 -6.40 4.63 -1.36
C HIS A 123 -7.17 3.73 -2.36
N ARG A 124 -8.51 3.76 -2.33
CA ARG A 124 -9.45 3.10 -3.25
C ARG A 124 -9.48 1.56 -3.23
N ASP A 125 -8.66 0.89 -2.42
CA ASP A 125 -8.67 -0.57 -2.27
C ASP A 125 -8.49 -0.98 -0.79
N ILE A 126 -9.27 -0.36 0.11
CA ILE A 126 -9.27 -0.72 1.53
C ILE A 126 -10.00 -2.05 1.69
N LYS A 127 -9.27 -3.06 2.17
CA LYS A 127 -9.78 -4.41 2.42
C LYS A 127 -8.92 -5.13 3.45
N PRO A 128 -9.41 -6.19 4.10
CA PRO A 128 -8.67 -6.88 5.15
C PRO A 128 -7.30 -7.42 4.74
N SER A 129 -7.08 -7.75 3.46
CA SER A 129 -5.77 -8.21 2.98
C SER A 129 -4.73 -7.09 2.85
N ASN A 130 -5.17 -5.84 2.79
CA ASN A 130 -4.31 -4.66 2.66
C ASN A 130 -4.07 -3.93 3.99
N ILE A 131 -4.57 -4.49 5.09
CA ILE A 131 -4.36 -3.99 6.45
C ILE A 131 -3.48 -4.98 7.19
N ILE A 132 -2.27 -4.56 7.59
CA ILE A 132 -1.32 -5.38 8.35
C ILE A 132 -1.36 -4.96 9.81
N ILE A 133 -1.45 -5.93 10.70
CA ILE A 133 -1.40 -5.75 12.14
C ILE A 133 -0.09 -6.34 12.64
N GLU A 134 0.76 -5.49 13.21
CA GLU A 134 2.01 -5.88 13.82
C GLU A 134 1.79 -6.56 15.19
N LYS A 135 2.83 -7.21 15.73
CA LYS A 135 2.75 -7.89 17.03
C LYS A 135 2.41 -6.95 18.19
N ASN A 136 2.78 -5.68 18.09
CA ASN A 136 2.49 -4.63 19.09
C ASN A 136 1.07 -4.04 18.93
N GLY A 137 0.28 -4.50 17.94
CA GLY A 137 -1.06 -3.99 17.64
C GLY A 137 -1.08 -2.78 16.71
N HIS A 138 0.09 -2.32 16.19
CA HIS A 138 0.15 -1.22 15.23
C HIS A 138 -0.43 -1.64 13.88
N VAL A 139 -1.25 -0.76 13.30
CA VAL A 139 -1.95 -1.00 12.03
C VAL A 139 -1.22 -0.29 10.90
N ASN A 140 -0.98 -1.01 9.81
CA ASN A 140 -0.43 -0.45 8.58
C ASN A 140 -1.37 -0.71 7.41
N LEU A 141 -1.54 0.30 6.56
CA LEU A 141 -2.27 0.22 5.30
C LEU A 141 -1.26 0.08 4.16
N ILE A 142 -1.38 -1.00 3.39
CA ILE A 142 -0.46 -1.35 2.31
C ILE A 142 -1.18 -1.40 0.96
N ASP A 143 -0.43 -1.48 -0.15
CA ASP A 143 -0.92 -1.70 -1.52
C ASP A 143 -1.66 -0.49 -2.12
N PHE A 144 -0.88 0.55 -2.46
CA PHE A 144 -1.36 1.81 -3.06
C PHE A 144 -1.53 1.75 -4.58
N ASN A 145 -1.60 0.56 -5.20
CA ASN A 145 -1.68 0.42 -6.66
C ASN A 145 -2.93 1.10 -7.26
N ALA A 146 -4.06 1.04 -6.54
CA ALA A 146 -5.31 1.67 -6.95
C ALA A 146 -5.42 3.14 -6.53
N ALA A 147 -4.50 3.62 -5.69
CA ALA A 147 -4.56 4.96 -5.13
C ALA A 147 -4.48 6.06 -6.20
N ARG A 148 -5.14 7.19 -5.94
CA ARG A 148 -5.18 8.35 -6.85
C ARG A 148 -5.17 9.64 -6.05
N HIS A 149 -4.68 10.70 -6.69
CA HIS A 149 -4.89 12.06 -6.22
C HIS A 149 -6.35 12.49 -6.40
N VAL A 150 -6.85 13.25 -5.44
CA VAL A 150 -8.13 13.96 -5.62
C VAL A 150 -7.86 15.18 -6.49
N ASN A 151 -8.35 15.14 -7.74
CA ASN A 151 -8.33 16.31 -8.61
C ASN A 151 -9.67 17.05 -8.46
N ALA A 152 -9.66 18.27 -7.95
CA ALA A 152 -10.85 19.09 -7.78
C ALA A 152 -11.60 19.41 -9.10
N ASP A 153 -10.91 19.22 -10.25
CA ASP A 153 -11.41 19.68 -11.56
C ASP A 153 -11.80 18.57 -12.55
N LYS A 154 -11.72 17.29 -12.20
CA LYS A 154 -12.04 16.20 -13.13
C LYS A 154 -13.02 15.19 -12.56
N ASN A 155 -14.26 15.23 -13.06
CA ASN A 155 -15.29 14.18 -12.92
C ASN A 155 -14.93 12.88 -13.69
N GLU A 156 -13.66 12.47 -13.75
CA GLU A 156 -13.21 11.30 -14.51
C GLU A 156 -12.94 10.07 -13.63
N ASP A 157 -13.68 9.93 -12.54
CA ASP A 157 -13.51 8.77 -11.64
C ASP A 157 -14.53 7.66 -11.93
N THR A 158 -14.67 7.29 -13.21
CA THR A 158 -15.66 6.30 -13.67
C THR A 158 -15.12 4.88 -13.87
N ARG A 159 -13.88 4.56 -13.50
CA ARG A 159 -13.45 3.15 -13.44
C ARG A 159 -13.82 2.55 -12.08
N MET A 160 -14.72 1.57 -12.09
CA MET A 160 -14.99 0.71 -10.93
C MET A 160 -13.70 -0.03 -10.55
N LEU A 161 -12.91 0.59 -9.67
CA LEU A 161 -11.74 -0.01 -9.04
C LEU A 161 -12.11 -0.34 -7.59
N GLY A 162 -11.89 -1.56 -7.20
CA GLY A 162 -12.15 -2.05 -5.84
C GLY A 162 -12.52 -3.53 -5.85
N THR A 163 -12.44 -4.15 -4.69
CA THR A 163 -12.82 -5.56 -4.55
C THR A 163 -14.35 -5.66 -4.47
N VAL A 164 -14.97 -6.41 -5.39
CA VAL A 164 -16.43 -6.49 -5.59
C VAL A 164 -17.24 -6.66 -4.30
N TYR A 165 -16.73 -7.41 -3.34
CA TYR A 165 -17.42 -7.66 -2.07
C TYR A 165 -17.46 -6.46 -1.11
N PHE A 166 -16.64 -5.43 -1.32
CA PHE A 166 -16.55 -4.25 -0.46
C PHE A 166 -17.15 -2.99 -1.09
N LEU A 167 -17.50 -3.04 -2.36
CA LEU A 167 -18.15 -1.92 -3.07
C LEU A 167 -19.63 -1.75 -2.71
N SER A 168 -20.27 -2.78 -2.12
CA SER A 168 -21.71 -2.76 -1.81
C SER A 168 -22.11 -1.82 -0.67
N LEU A 169 -21.16 -1.34 0.13
CA LEU A 169 -21.44 -0.41 1.24
C LEU A 169 -21.69 1.04 0.78
N ILE A 170 -21.41 1.36 -0.50
CA ILE A 170 -21.58 2.71 -1.06
C ILE A 170 -22.98 2.91 -1.66
N HIS A 171 -23.75 1.85 -1.89
CA HIS A 171 -25.07 1.88 -2.53
C HIS A 171 -26.26 1.73 -1.57
N ILE A 172 -26.09 1.94 -0.28
CA ILE A 172 -27.22 1.97 0.67
C ILE A 172 -27.58 3.43 0.94
N SER A 173 -28.10 4.10 -0.08
CA SER A 173 -28.87 5.33 0.09
C SER A 173 -29.62 5.69 -1.18
N GLU A 174 -30.75 4.99 -1.43
CA GLU A 174 -31.97 5.51 -2.04
C GLU A 174 -33.17 4.81 -1.47
#